data_a4347ec7595aa59c5a81e939ac29f56a
#
_entry.id   a4347ec7595aa59c5a81e939ac29f56a
#
_cell.length_a   1.000
_cell.length_b   1.000
_cell.length_c   1.000
_cell.angle_alpha   90.00
_cell.angle_beta   90.00
_cell.angle_gamma   90.00
#
_symmetry.space_group_name_H-M   'P 1'
#
loop_
_entity.id
_entity.type
_entity.pdbx_description
1 polymer ?
#
loop_
_entity_poly.entity_id
_entity_poly.type
_entity_poly.pdbx_seq_one_letter_code
_entity_poly.pdbx_strand_id
1 'polypeptide(L)'
;TSDIMKKVKNNEYKIEKSNIDIIQKDFISESCDENETLEIIKQHFDKSSVILDPHTAVGVGAANKLNFSDCVVLSTAHPCKFPAATDKAINKHEELPKELQYVHSKEENFQLLKNDTEAVKNFVKSKL
;
A
#
# COMPACT_ATOMS: atom_id res chain seq x y z
N THR A 1 -22.79 3.04 -4.23
CA THR A 1 -21.43 2.65 -3.78
C THR A 1 -21.47 1.44 -2.85
N SER A 2 -22.33 1.43 -1.83
CA SER A 2 -22.46 0.31 -0.86
C SER A 2 -22.77 -1.03 -1.53
N ASP A 3 -23.70 -1.06 -2.49
CA ASP A 3 -24.10 -2.29 -3.18
C ASP A 3 -23.02 -2.81 -4.13
N ILE A 4 -22.30 -1.90 -4.79
CA ILE A 4 -21.13 -2.27 -5.61
C ILE A 4 -20.07 -2.94 -4.72
N MET A 5 -19.77 -2.38 -3.56
CA MET A 5 -18.77 -2.95 -2.64
C MET A 5 -19.18 -4.32 -2.10
N LYS A 6 -20.48 -4.55 -1.86
CA LYS A 6 -20.97 -5.89 -1.49
C LYS A 6 -20.75 -6.89 -2.62
N LYS A 7 -21.08 -6.52 -3.87
CA LYS A 7 -20.86 -7.37 -5.05
C LYS A 7 -19.39 -7.67 -5.27
N VAL A 8 -18.51 -6.67 -5.10
CA VAL A 8 -17.04 -6.88 -5.18
C VAL A 8 -16.56 -7.89 -4.15
N LYS A 9 -17.00 -7.77 -2.88
CA LYS A 9 -16.63 -8.72 -1.81
C LYS A 9 -17.07 -10.15 -2.10
N ASN A 10 -18.18 -10.33 -2.82
CA ASN A 10 -18.72 -11.63 -3.18
C ASN A 10 -18.19 -12.16 -4.53
N ASN A 11 -17.25 -11.46 -5.18
CA ASN A 11 -16.77 -11.74 -6.54
C ASN A 11 -17.90 -11.74 -7.60
N GLU A 12 -18.98 -10.99 -7.35
CA GLU A 12 -20.17 -10.92 -8.23
C GLU A 12 -20.15 -9.69 -9.14
N TYR A 13 -19.18 -8.77 -8.93
CA TYR A 13 -19.11 -7.54 -9.70
C TYR A 13 -18.23 -7.70 -10.93
N LYS A 14 -18.82 -7.41 -12.09
CA LYS A 14 -18.09 -7.27 -13.36
C LYS A 14 -18.27 -5.85 -13.87
N ILE A 15 -17.18 -5.24 -14.27
CA ILE A 15 -17.21 -3.93 -14.91
C ILE A 15 -17.66 -4.13 -16.36
N GLU A 16 -18.62 -3.34 -16.80
CA GLU A 16 -19.08 -3.33 -18.20
C GLU A 16 -17.91 -2.96 -19.13
N LYS A 17 -17.82 -3.66 -20.27
CA LYS A 17 -16.72 -3.46 -21.23
C LYS A 17 -16.59 -2.00 -21.68
N SER A 18 -17.70 -1.32 -21.91
CA SER A 18 -17.72 0.10 -22.27
C SER A 18 -17.05 1.00 -21.24
N ASN A 19 -17.20 0.69 -19.95
CA ASN A 19 -16.54 1.43 -18.87
C ASN A 19 -15.04 1.10 -18.81
N ILE A 20 -14.67 -0.15 -19.06
CA ILE A 20 -13.25 -0.55 -19.17
C ILE A 20 -12.58 0.20 -20.32
N ASP A 21 -13.22 0.25 -21.49
CA ASP A 21 -12.68 0.94 -22.67
C ASP A 21 -12.49 2.45 -22.42
N ILE A 22 -13.34 3.06 -21.59
CA ILE A 22 -13.17 4.48 -21.17
C ILE A 22 -11.99 4.61 -20.21
N ILE A 23 -11.91 3.76 -19.18
CA ILE A 23 -10.84 3.80 -18.17
C ILE A 23 -9.47 3.59 -18.82
N GLN A 24 -9.37 2.63 -19.75
CA GLN A 24 -8.12 2.28 -20.41
C GLN A 24 -7.57 3.35 -21.38
N LYS A 25 -8.33 4.42 -21.66
CA LYS A 25 -7.80 5.57 -22.41
C LYS A 25 -6.75 6.35 -21.61
N ASP A 26 -6.95 6.43 -20.29
CA ASP A 26 -6.14 7.27 -19.40
C ASP A 26 -5.35 6.46 -18.37
N PHE A 27 -5.74 5.18 -18.14
CA PHE A 27 -5.18 4.33 -17.11
C PHE A 27 -4.73 2.99 -17.69
N ILE A 28 -3.56 2.56 -17.29
CA ILE A 28 -3.04 1.22 -17.53
C ILE A 28 -2.66 0.62 -16.17
N SER A 29 -2.78 -0.68 -16.01
CA SER A 29 -2.46 -1.36 -14.76
C SER A 29 -1.64 -2.61 -15.00
N GLU A 30 -0.81 -2.93 -14.02
CA GLU A 30 -0.04 -4.16 -13.95
C GLU A 30 0.02 -4.62 -12.49
N SER A 31 0.33 -5.86 -12.27
CA SER A 31 0.44 -6.46 -10.95
C SER A 31 1.83 -7.04 -10.69
N CYS A 32 2.24 -7.05 -9.43
CA CYS A 32 3.40 -7.78 -8.97
C CYS A 32 2.96 -8.74 -7.86
N ASP A 33 3.43 -9.97 -7.94
CA ASP A 33 3.27 -10.91 -6.84
C ASP A 33 4.28 -10.64 -5.72
N GLU A 34 4.20 -11.40 -4.65
CA GLU A 34 5.04 -11.18 -3.47
C GLU A 34 6.53 -11.46 -3.76
N ASN A 35 6.84 -12.46 -4.56
CA ASN A 35 8.23 -12.78 -4.91
C ASN A 35 8.82 -11.71 -5.82
N GLU A 36 8.07 -11.26 -6.82
CA GLU A 36 8.45 -10.14 -7.69
C GLU A 36 8.70 -8.88 -6.87
N THR A 37 7.82 -8.58 -5.92
CA THR A 37 7.95 -7.41 -5.03
C THR A 37 9.27 -7.45 -4.23
N LEU A 38 9.61 -8.60 -3.63
CA LEU A 38 10.86 -8.77 -2.89
C LEU A 38 12.09 -8.65 -3.81
N GLU A 39 12.01 -9.21 -4.99
CA GLU A 39 13.10 -9.10 -5.99
C GLU A 39 13.33 -7.66 -6.42
N ILE A 40 12.27 -6.87 -6.60
CA ILE A 40 12.37 -5.45 -6.94
C ILE A 40 12.99 -4.64 -5.80
N ILE A 41 12.61 -4.90 -4.55
CA ILE A 41 13.25 -4.27 -3.38
C ILE A 41 14.76 -4.55 -3.42
N LYS A 42 15.15 -5.81 -3.63
CA LYS A 42 16.54 -6.22 -3.70
C LYS A 42 17.28 -5.53 -4.84
N GLN A 43 16.77 -5.61 -6.06
CA GLN A 43 17.40 -5.02 -7.24
C GLN A 43 17.57 -3.50 -7.11
N HIS A 44 16.57 -2.82 -6.55
CA HIS A 44 16.65 -1.39 -6.32
C HIS A 44 17.71 -1.05 -5.28
N PHE A 45 17.75 -1.80 -4.18
CA PHE A 45 18.76 -1.62 -3.14
C PHE A 45 20.18 -1.86 -3.67
N ASP A 46 20.38 -2.92 -4.44
CA ASP A 46 21.69 -3.25 -5.03
C ASP A 46 22.22 -2.14 -5.96
N LYS A 47 21.30 -1.42 -6.65
CA LYS A 47 21.66 -0.34 -7.58
C LYS A 47 21.84 1.03 -6.92
N SER A 48 21.03 1.34 -5.94
CA SER A 48 20.91 2.71 -5.41
C SER A 48 21.22 2.84 -3.91
N SER A 49 21.35 1.72 -3.21
CA SER A 49 21.42 1.67 -1.73
C SER A 49 20.18 2.26 -1.02
N VAL A 50 19.08 2.47 -1.74
CA VAL A 50 17.81 2.95 -1.19
C VAL A 50 16.87 1.78 -0.99
N ILE A 51 16.29 1.66 0.21
CA ILE A 51 15.31 0.64 0.53
C ILE A 51 13.92 1.14 0.12
N LEU A 52 13.22 0.39 -0.71
CA LEU A 52 11.82 0.63 -1.04
C LEU A 52 10.90 -0.07 -0.04
N ASP A 53 9.78 0.56 0.30
CA ASP A 53 8.67 -0.15 0.91
C ASP A 53 7.96 -1.04 -0.13
N PRO A 54 7.25 -2.11 0.30
CA PRO A 54 6.64 -3.05 -0.63
C PRO A 54 5.63 -2.43 -1.60
N HIS A 55 4.90 -1.39 -1.18
CA HIS A 55 3.90 -0.74 -2.03
C HIS A 55 4.57 0.08 -3.14
N THR A 56 5.63 0.80 -2.80
CA THR A 56 6.46 1.51 -3.80
C THR A 56 7.13 0.53 -4.75
N ALA A 57 7.60 -0.61 -4.24
CA ALA A 57 8.21 -1.66 -5.07
C ALA A 57 7.23 -2.23 -6.11
N VAL A 58 5.96 -2.43 -5.76
CA VAL A 58 4.91 -2.81 -6.73
C VAL A 58 4.77 -1.76 -7.83
N GLY A 59 4.78 -0.47 -7.48
CA GLY A 59 4.74 0.61 -8.47
C GLY A 59 5.94 0.59 -9.43
N VAL A 60 7.14 0.38 -8.91
CA VAL A 60 8.37 0.23 -9.72
C VAL A 60 8.28 -1.01 -10.62
N GLY A 61 7.79 -2.13 -10.09
CA GLY A 61 7.61 -3.36 -10.84
C GLY A 61 6.60 -3.23 -11.98
N ALA A 62 5.49 -2.57 -11.71
CA ALA A 62 4.49 -2.26 -12.74
C ALA A 62 5.08 -1.38 -13.85
N ALA A 63 5.82 -0.33 -13.50
CA ALA A 63 6.50 0.53 -14.46
C ALA A 63 7.51 -0.24 -15.32
N ASN A 64 8.29 -1.14 -14.71
CA ASN A 64 9.25 -1.99 -15.42
C ASN A 64 8.54 -2.94 -16.42
N LYS A 65 7.46 -3.61 -16.01
CA LYS A 65 6.68 -4.50 -16.88
C LYS A 65 6.05 -3.77 -18.06
N LEU A 66 5.63 -2.54 -17.83
CA LEU A 66 5.05 -1.67 -18.87
C LEU A 66 6.11 -0.94 -19.71
N ASN A 67 7.40 -1.17 -19.45
CA ASN A 67 8.54 -0.55 -20.14
C ASN A 67 8.54 0.99 -20.06
N PHE A 68 8.08 1.55 -18.95
CA PHE A 68 8.17 2.99 -18.70
C PHE A 68 9.58 3.35 -18.24
N SER A 69 10.32 4.12 -19.05
CA SER A 69 11.65 4.66 -18.70
C SER A 69 11.57 6.00 -17.98
N ASP A 70 10.61 6.84 -18.38
CA ASP A 70 10.43 8.20 -17.88
C ASP A 70 9.08 8.32 -17.18
N CYS A 71 9.03 7.86 -15.92
CA CYS A 71 7.82 7.92 -15.10
C CYS A 71 8.14 8.34 -13.66
N VAL A 72 7.14 8.84 -12.97
CA VAL A 72 7.21 9.13 -11.54
C VAL A 72 6.48 8.02 -10.79
N VAL A 73 7.21 7.32 -9.93
CA VAL A 73 6.61 6.34 -9.01
C VAL A 73 6.41 6.99 -7.65
N LEU A 74 5.18 6.98 -7.14
CA LEU A 74 4.87 7.56 -5.84
C LEU A 74 5.38 6.65 -4.72
N SER A 75 6.22 7.21 -3.83
CA SER A 75 6.59 6.56 -2.58
C SER A 75 5.46 6.75 -1.57
N THR A 76 4.73 5.67 -1.30
CA THR A 76 3.48 5.74 -0.55
C THR A 76 3.62 5.42 0.93
N ALA A 77 4.75 4.85 1.34
CA ALA A 77 5.04 4.52 2.73
C ALA A 77 6.56 4.55 3.01
N HIS A 78 6.91 4.65 4.28
CA HIS A 78 8.30 4.50 4.72
C HIS A 78 8.61 3.00 4.93
N PRO A 79 9.78 2.49 4.47
CA PRO A 79 10.13 1.07 4.58
C PRO A 79 10.20 0.55 6.03
N CYS A 80 10.48 1.39 7.03
CA CYS A 80 10.47 1.01 8.43
C CYS A 80 9.13 0.42 8.94
N LYS A 81 8.03 0.64 8.20
CA LYS A 81 6.71 0.05 8.52
C LYS A 81 6.62 -1.43 8.13
N PHE A 82 7.55 -1.93 7.33
CA PHE A 82 7.51 -3.26 6.74
C PHE A 82 8.82 -4.03 6.92
N PRO A 83 9.34 -4.12 8.17
CA PRO A 83 10.66 -4.74 8.41
C PRO A 83 10.69 -6.19 7.93
N ALA A 84 9.61 -6.95 8.08
CA ALA A 84 9.57 -8.34 7.64
C ALA A 84 9.80 -8.51 6.12
N ALA A 85 9.29 -7.59 5.29
CA ALA A 85 9.49 -7.63 3.84
C ALA A 85 10.92 -7.22 3.47
N THR A 86 11.44 -6.16 4.08
CA THR A 86 12.80 -5.66 3.79
C THR A 86 13.86 -6.63 4.29
N ASP A 87 13.69 -7.23 5.48
CA ASP A 87 14.59 -8.28 5.98
C ASP A 87 14.60 -9.50 5.05
N LYS A 88 13.43 -9.94 4.59
CA LYS A 88 13.33 -11.07 3.66
C LYS A 88 14.00 -10.77 2.31
N ALA A 89 13.90 -9.54 1.82
CA ALA A 89 14.46 -9.14 0.53
C ALA A 89 15.98 -8.92 0.56
N ILE A 90 16.50 -8.24 1.59
CA ILE A 90 17.88 -7.72 1.62
C ILE A 90 18.61 -7.97 2.94
N ASN A 91 18.00 -8.66 3.88
CA ASN A 91 18.52 -8.86 5.25
C ASN A 91 18.88 -7.54 5.95
N LYS A 92 18.08 -6.50 5.70
CA LYS A 92 18.20 -5.16 6.30
C LYS A 92 16.83 -4.54 6.42
N HIS A 93 16.66 -3.67 7.40
CA HIS A 93 15.48 -2.82 7.53
C HIS A 93 15.88 -1.40 7.91
N GLU A 94 15.01 -0.47 7.58
CA GLU A 94 15.13 0.92 8.02
C GLU A 94 14.61 1.07 9.44
N GLU A 95 15.37 1.79 10.25
CA GLU A 95 14.90 2.20 11.56
C GLU A 95 13.83 3.30 11.44
N LEU A 96 13.04 3.43 12.50
CA LEU A 96 12.13 4.57 12.60
C LEU A 96 12.91 5.89 12.54
N PRO A 97 12.39 6.89 11.79
CA PRO A 97 12.93 8.25 11.84
C PRO A 97 13.07 8.72 13.29
N LYS A 98 14.14 9.44 13.59
CA LYS A 98 14.45 9.90 14.97
C LYS A 98 13.28 10.60 15.63
N GLU A 99 12.54 11.36 14.85
CA GLU A 99 11.35 12.12 15.27
C GLU A 99 10.18 11.22 15.69
N LEU A 100 10.21 9.94 15.34
CA LEU A 100 9.16 8.97 15.64
C LEU A 100 9.62 7.87 16.61
N GLN A 101 10.89 7.77 16.96
CA GLN A 101 11.40 6.71 17.83
C GLN A 101 10.72 6.68 19.20
N TYR A 102 10.32 7.85 19.70
CA TYR A 102 9.59 7.96 20.97
C TYR A 102 8.22 7.28 20.99
N VAL A 103 7.65 6.99 19.80
CA VAL A 103 6.31 6.37 19.71
C VAL A 103 6.30 4.98 20.34
N HIS A 104 7.39 4.21 20.19
CA HIS A 104 7.49 2.88 20.78
C HIS A 104 7.54 2.86 22.32
N SER A 105 7.92 3.97 22.95
CA SER A 105 7.97 4.08 24.41
C SER A 105 6.68 4.60 25.03
N LYS A 106 5.70 4.99 24.21
CA LYS A 106 4.41 5.51 24.70
C LYS A 106 3.42 4.40 24.94
N GLU A 107 2.62 4.57 25.98
CA GLU A 107 1.46 3.73 26.24
C GLU A 107 0.42 3.91 25.12
N GLU A 108 -0.15 2.81 24.66
CA GLU A 108 -1.23 2.83 23.68
C GLU A 108 -2.49 3.42 24.29
N ASN A 109 -3.10 4.39 23.61
CA ASN A 109 -4.37 4.99 24.01
C ASN A 109 -5.40 4.76 22.91
N PHE A 110 -6.28 3.79 23.12
CA PHE A 110 -7.35 3.46 22.20
C PHE A 110 -8.64 3.13 22.93
N GLN A 111 -9.76 3.17 22.21
CA GLN A 111 -11.07 2.81 22.72
C GLN A 111 -11.73 1.78 21.79
N LEU A 112 -12.19 0.68 22.41
CA LEU A 112 -12.94 -0.35 21.68
C LEU A 112 -14.38 0.12 21.45
N LEU A 113 -14.83 0.07 20.22
CA LEU A 113 -16.19 0.38 19.83
C LEU A 113 -16.85 -0.86 19.20
N LYS A 114 -18.17 -0.92 19.25
CA LYS A 114 -18.91 -1.92 18.48
C LYS A 114 -18.69 -1.68 16.99
N ASN A 115 -18.63 -2.77 16.20
CA ASN A 115 -18.58 -2.67 14.74
C ASN A 115 -19.97 -2.27 14.18
N ASP A 116 -20.37 -1.06 14.50
CA ASP A 116 -21.65 -0.45 14.14
C ASP A 116 -21.46 1.02 13.78
N THR A 117 -21.99 1.42 12.63
CA THR A 117 -21.78 2.77 12.09
C THR A 117 -22.34 3.87 13.01
N GLU A 118 -23.50 3.65 13.64
CA GLU A 118 -24.10 4.64 14.51
C GLU A 118 -23.34 4.74 15.85
N ALA A 119 -22.83 3.64 16.37
CA ALA A 119 -21.95 3.65 17.55
C ALA A 119 -20.69 4.49 17.29
N VAL A 120 -20.05 4.33 16.12
CA VAL A 120 -18.88 5.12 15.73
C VAL A 120 -19.24 6.60 15.55
N LYS A 121 -20.33 6.93 14.87
CA LYS A 121 -20.80 8.32 14.71
C LYS A 121 -21.08 9.00 16.05
N ASN A 122 -21.77 8.30 16.95
CA ASN A 122 -22.08 8.84 18.26
C ASN A 122 -20.83 9.06 19.10
N PHE A 123 -19.87 8.13 19.01
CA PHE A 123 -18.58 8.31 19.66
C PHE A 123 -17.83 9.55 19.13
N VAL A 124 -17.73 9.71 17.82
CA VAL A 124 -17.08 10.90 17.22
C VAL A 124 -17.78 12.18 17.68
N LYS A 125 -19.13 12.24 17.62
CA LYS A 125 -19.90 13.40 18.08
C LYS A 125 -19.68 13.73 19.56
N SER A 126 -19.44 12.71 20.40
CA SER A 126 -19.19 12.91 21.83
C SER A 126 -17.82 13.52 22.15
N LYS A 127 -16.93 13.61 21.14
CA LYS A 127 -15.57 14.16 21.26
C LYS A 127 -15.42 15.55 20.63
N LEU A 128 -16.45 16.03 19.94
CA LEU A 128 -16.56 17.38 19.38
C LEU A 128 -17.24 18.33 20.35
#